data_451739d67f9481e74042ccbc91a55864
#
_entry.id   451739d67f9481e74042ccbc91a55864
#
_cell.length_a   1.000
_cell.length_b   1.000
_cell.length_c   1.000
_cell.angle_alpha   90.00
_cell.angle_beta   90.00
_cell.angle_gamma   90.00
#
_symmetry.space_group_name_H-M   'P 1'
#
loop_
_entity.id
_entity.type
_entity.pdbx_description
1 polymer ?
#
loop_
_entity_poly.entity_id
_entity_poly.type
_entity_poly.pdbx_seq_one_letter_code
_entity_poly.pdbx_strand_id
1 'polypeptide(L)'
;MTQPCSLNPKPLRCWLNSWLATFLLGIVAANRLAIGQSPESIDDQVRLHQLQWIGTHNSYHIAPHPRLEKWIALAGKSILEGIQYTHRPLQEQLSKLQVRQLELDVYADPEGGLFSKPIGAAMAGDSSDAGELNPNPDGALDQPGFKILHAPGFDYLTRVATLSDAFEQIREWSDRSPGHLPVLVMIELKESSPASAGVSLVKFDRQILQQLDALIHASFPRQQLLLPVDLKPEGVETIRDAVLQQGWPTLAQARGKLIFALDNEGPWVDRYLDAQEGDRQKATLFVSVEPTHPMAAWMKRNDPVGQFEEIQSLVRRNFMVRTRADADTRQARSGDTSRRDSAWASGAQWISTDFPEPDPRWPDYSVAWPDRQVARWNPLHPLDHPSPIRWEPRIEWSGTNKEAAESVGR
;
A
#
# COMPACT_ATOMS: atom_id res chain seq x y z
N MET A 1 -6.76 -27.41 100.00
CA MET A 1 -8.07 -27.72 100.45
C MET A 1 -9.02 -27.72 99.28
N THR A 2 -9.51 -28.91 98.94
CA THR A 2 -10.77 -29.35 98.39
C THR A 2 -11.34 -28.69 97.16
N GLN A 3 -11.48 -29.47 96.13
CA GLN A 3 -12.34 -29.47 94.98
C GLN A 3 -13.86 -29.30 95.35
N PRO A 4 -14.73 -29.10 94.38
CA PRO A 4 -15.13 -30.23 93.51
C PRO A 4 -15.53 -29.88 92.06
N CYS A 5 -15.53 -30.96 91.32
CA CYS A 5 -16.03 -31.27 89.99
C CYS A 5 -17.48 -30.80 89.69
N SER A 6 -17.74 -30.38 88.45
CA SER A 6 -19.14 -30.55 87.92
C SER A 6 -19.06 -30.85 86.41
N LEU A 7 -19.58 -31.97 86.06
CA LEU A 7 -19.86 -32.48 84.72
C LEU A 7 -20.96 -31.67 84.03
N ASN A 8 -20.82 -31.40 82.77
CA ASN A 8 -21.92 -30.94 81.92
C ASN A 8 -21.88 -31.60 80.53
N PRO A 9 -22.98 -32.04 79.97
CA PRO A 9 -23.07 -32.98 78.85
C PRO A 9 -22.98 -32.25 77.47
N LYS A 10 -22.42 -32.95 76.49
CA LYS A 10 -22.32 -32.55 75.09
C LYS A 10 -23.69 -32.63 74.41
N PRO A 11 -24.12 -31.65 73.53
CA PRO A 11 -25.18 -31.87 72.56
C PRO A 11 -24.56 -32.36 71.20
N LEU A 12 -25.04 -33.48 70.77
CA LEU A 12 -25.02 -34.00 69.44
C LEU A 12 -25.86 -33.06 68.50
N ARG A 13 -25.23 -32.21 67.75
CA ARG A 13 -25.83 -31.59 66.56
C ARG A 13 -24.79 -30.67 65.88
N CYS A 14 -24.01 -31.20 64.95
CA CYS A 14 -23.33 -30.38 63.91
C CYS A 14 -22.55 -31.24 62.88
N TRP A 15 -23.27 -32.17 62.22
CA TRP A 15 -22.61 -32.97 61.16
C TRP A 15 -23.40 -32.98 59.82
N LEU A 16 -24.43 -32.15 59.66
CA LEU A 16 -25.20 -32.15 58.41
C LEU A 16 -25.05 -30.93 57.51
N ASN A 17 -24.30 -29.90 57.92
CA ASN A 17 -24.16 -28.68 57.08
C ASN A 17 -22.82 -28.52 56.37
N SER A 18 -21.88 -29.45 56.53
CA SER A 18 -20.53 -29.31 55.93
C SER A 18 -20.39 -29.93 54.55
N TRP A 19 -21.38 -30.75 54.09
CA TRP A 19 -21.28 -31.42 52.80
C TRP A 19 -21.99 -30.68 51.67
N LEU A 20 -22.94 -29.79 51.95
CA LEU A 20 -23.64 -28.94 50.95
C LEU A 20 -22.82 -27.73 50.52
N ALA A 21 -21.94 -27.19 51.37
CA ALA A 21 -21.08 -26.06 51.03
C ALA A 21 -19.91 -26.44 50.11
N THR A 22 -19.40 -27.70 50.24
CA THR A 22 -18.28 -28.17 49.39
C THR A 22 -18.75 -28.58 47.99
N PHE A 23 -20.03 -28.97 47.81
CA PHE A 23 -20.58 -29.33 46.50
C PHE A 23 -20.94 -28.09 45.67
N LEU A 24 -21.37 -26.99 46.28
CA LEU A 24 -21.67 -25.72 45.60
C LEU A 24 -20.40 -24.94 45.18
N LEU A 25 -19.28 -25.05 45.92
CA LEU A 25 -18.01 -24.46 45.53
C LEU A 25 -17.32 -25.26 44.41
N GLY A 26 -17.54 -26.56 44.30
CA GLY A 26 -17.02 -27.39 43.21
C GLY A 26 -17.70 -27.10 41.86
N ILE A 27 -19.02 -26.78 41.85
CA ILE A 27 -19.76 -26.46 40.62
C ILE A 27 -19.44 -25.05 40.11
N VAL A 28 -19.14 -24.08 40.99
CA VAL A 28 -18.73 -22.73 40.61
C VAL A 28 -17.29 -22.68 40.11
N ALA A 29 -16.40 -23.55 40.62
CA ALA A 29 -15.03 -23.67 40.12
C ALA A 29 -14.93 -24.42 38.78
N ALA A 30 -15.81 -25.41 38.55
CA ALA A 30 -15.82 -26.15 37.27
C ALA A 30 -16.40 -25.30 36.10
N ASN A 31 -17.32 -24.35 36.39
CA ASN A 31 -17.86 -23.44 35.36
C ASN A 31 -16.94 -22.24 35.02
N ARG A 32 -15.84 -22.02 35.76
CA ARG A 32 -14.85 -20.99 35.39
C ARG A 32 -13.73 -21.48 34.46
N LEU A 33 -13.67 -22.78 34.21
CA LEU A 33 -12.66 -23.38 33.30
C LEU A 33 -13.19 -23.65 31.88
N ALA A 34 -14.41 -23.25 31.58
CA ALA A 34 -15.02 -23.33 30.25
C ALA A 34 -15.45 -21.96 29.71
N ILE A 35 -14.68 -20.90 30.00
CA ILE A 35 -14.69 -19.75 29.13
C ILE A 35 -13.79 -20.18 27.96
N GLY A 36 -14.45 -20.84 26.99
CA GLY A 36 -13.81 -21.23 25.74
C GLY A 36 -13.10 -20.02 25.14
N GLN A 37 -11.82 -20.16 24.85
CA GLN A 37 -11.15 -19.28 23.93
C GLN A 37 -12.06 -19.19 22.70
N SER A 38 -12.51 -17.98 22.37
CA SER A 38 -13.19 -17.76 21.10
C SER A 38 -12.30 -18.39 20.04
N PRO A 39 -12.83 -19.19 19.09
CA PRO A 39 -11.98 -19.75 18.05
C PRO A 39 -11.20 -18.59 17.44
N GLU A 40 -9.85 -18.72 17.39
CA GLU A 40 -8.98 -17.72 16.78
C GLU A 40 -9.55 -17.33 15.43
N SER A 41 -9.70 -16.04 15.21
CA SER A 41 -10.16 -15.53 13.92
C SER A 41 -9.15 -15.96 12.84
N ILE A 42 -9.61 -16.26 11.64
CA ILE A 42 -8.72 -16.51 10.51
C ILE A 42 -7.72 -15.36 10.32
N ASP A 43 -8.12 -14.14 10.66
CA ASP A 43 -7.27 -12.96 10.61
C ASP A 43 -6.10 -13.00 11.60
N ASP A 44 -6.19 -13.73 12.69
CA ASP A 44 -5.11 -13.95 13.66
C ASP A 44 -4.08 -14.97 13.17
N GLN A 45 -4.47 -15.83 12.24
CA GLN A 45 -3.64 -16.91 11.71
C GLN A 45 -2.93 -16.53 10.41
N VAL A 46 -3.58 -15.73 9.57
CA VAL A 46 -3.07 -15.35 8.24
C VAL A 46 -2.13 -14.16 8.33
N ARG A 47 -0.93 -14.32 7.80
CA ARG A 47 0.08 -13.27 7.72
C ARG A 47 0.09 -12.60 6.35
N LEU A 48 0.48 -11.33 6.28
CA LEU A 48 0.46 -10.54 5.05
C LEU A 48 1.22 -11.22 3.90
N HIS A 49 2.40 -11.78 4.15
CA HIS A 49 3.21 -12.41 3.10
C HIS A 49 2.58 -13.67 2.47
N GLN A 50 1.50 -14.19 3.08
CA GLN A 50 0.76 -15.35 2.57
C GLN A 50 -0.34 -14.96 1.58
N LEU A 51 -0.46 -13.68 1.23
CA LEU A 51 -1.47 -13.16 0.31
C LEU A 51 -0.84 -12.48 -0.90
N GLN A 52 -1.62 -12.33 -1.97
CA GLN A 52 -1.27 -11.54 -3.15
C GLN A 52 -2.34 -10.48 -3.42
N TRP A 53 -1.91 -9.30 -3.85
CA TRP A 53 -2.76 -8.16 -4.20
C TRP A 53 -2.42 -7.61 -5.58
N ILE A 54 -3.43 -7.04 -6.23
CA ILE A 54 -3.22 -6.24 -7.44
C ILE A 54 -3.00 -4.79 -7.00
N GLY A 55 -2.10 -4.11 -7.69
CA GLY A 55 -1.84 -2.69 -7.57
C GLY A 55 -1.75 -2.02 -8.93
N THR A 56 -1.65 -0.70 -8.91
CA THR A 56 -1.42 0.11 -10.11
C THR A 56 -0.03 0.72 -10.11
N HIS A 57 0.58 0.78 -11.28
CA HIS A 57 1.80 1.54 -11.55
C HIS A 57 1.40 2.96 -11.95
N ASN A 58 2.12 3.99 -11.49
CA ASN A 58 1.78 5.39 -11.72
C ASN A 58 0.28 5.67 -11.52
N SER A 59 -0.23 5.38 -10.35
CA SER A 59 -1.67 5.34 -10.05
C SER A 59 -2.43 6.65 -10.30
N TYR A 60 -1.72 7.74 -10.44
CA TYR A 60 -2.21 9.09 -10.71
C TYR A 60 -2.32 9.40 -12.22
N HIS A 61 -1.74 8.56 -13.10
CA HIS A 61 -1.46 8.89 -14.49
C HIS A 61 -2.73 9.03 -15.35
N ILE A 62 -2.70 10.03 -16.23
CA ILE A 62 -3.63 10.27 -17.33
C ILE A 62 -2.83 10.25 -18.62
N ALA A 63 -3.25 9.46 -19.61
CA ALA A 63 -2.61 9.41 -20.92
C ALA A 63 -2.46 10.82 -21.53
N PRO A 64 -1.37 11.07 -22.25
CA PRO A 64 -1.16 12.37 -22.89
C PRO A 64 -2.34 12.76 -23.78
N HIS A 65 -2.73 14.02 -23.70
CA HIS A 65 -3.74 14.56 -24.60
C HIS A 65 -3.29 14.48 -26.08
N PRO A 66 -4.17 14.19 -27.05
CA PRO A 66 -3.80 14.03 -28.47
C PRO A 66 -2.97 15.18 -29.05
N ARG A 67 -3.18 16.41 -28.58
CA ARG A 67 -2.38 17.59 -28.99
C ARG A 67 -0.92 17.52 -28.52
N LEU A 68 -0.60 16.73 -27.48
CA LEU A 68 0.75 16.52 -26.96
C LEU A 68 1.45 15.32 -27.63
N GLU A 69 0.70 14.33 -28.10
CA GLU A 69 1.24 13.06 -28.61
C GLU A 69 2.28 13.27 -29.72
N LYS A 70 2.04 14.21 -30.64
CA LYS A 70 2.97 14.51 -31.74
C LYS A 70 4.34 14.97 -31.22
N TRP A 71 4.37 15.71 -30.12
CA TRP A 71 5.61 16.20 -29.52
C TRP A 71 6.35 15.10 -28.77
N ILE A 72 5.62 14.24 -28.06
CA ILE A 72 6.18 13.08 -27.38
C ILE A 72 6.74 12.06 -28.39
N ALA A 73 6.01 11.83 -29.48
CA ALA A 73 6.44 10.94 -30.57
C ALA A 73 7.75 11.38 -31.25
N LEU A 74 8.06 12.68 -31.24
CA LEU A 74 9.36 13.19 -31.73
C LEU A 74 10.54 12.73 -30.84
N ALA A 75 10.32 12.51 -29.55
CA ALA A 75 11.30 11.92 -28.64
C ALA A 75 11.42 10.40 -28.84
N GLY A 76 10.36 9.75 -29.31
CA GLY A 76 10.32 8.33 -29.60
C GLY A 76 8.91 7.76 -29.62
N LYS A 77 8.57 7.01 -30.68
CA LYS A 77 7.24 6.36 -30.76
C LYS A 77 7.00 5.41 -29.59
N SER A 78 8.00 4.65 -29.18
CA SER A 78 7.90 3.72 -28.05
C SER A 78 7.68 4.44 -26.71
N ILE A 79 8.20 5.67 -26.56
CA ILE A 79 7.96 6.50 -25.37
C ILE A 79 6.47 6.86 -25.31
N LEU A 80 5.91 7.36 -26.42
CA LEU A 80 4.48 7.67 -26.50
C LEU A 80 3.62 6.43 -26.23
N GLU A 81 3.93 5.32 -26.90
CA GLU A 81 3.19 4.07 -26.72
C GLU A 81 3.21 3.60 -25.26
N GLY A 82 4.33 3.76 -24.57
CA GLY A 82 4.52 3.31 -23.18
C GLY A 82 3.65 4.04 -22.15
N ILE A 83 3.20 5.25 -22.47
CA ILE A 83 2.44 6.11 -21.56
C ILE A 83 0.96 6.30 -21.98
N GLN A 84 0.49 5.54 -22.96
CA GLN A 84 -0.91 5.64 -23.43
C GLN A 84 -1.86 4.79 -22.57
N TYR A 85 -1.89 5.00 -21.27
CA TYR A 85 -2.87 4.43 -20.34
C TYR A 85 -3.40 5.51 -19.39
N THR A 86 -4.55 5.27 -18.79
CA THR A 86 -5.20 6.22 -17.88
C THR A 86 -5.81 5.47 -16.72
N HIS A 87 -5.51 5.94 -15.50
CA HIS A 87 -6.10 5.39 -14.30
C HIS A 87 -7.35 6.17 -13.86
N ARG A 88 -8.22 5.50 -13.11
CA ARG A 88 -9.31 6.12 -12.38
C ARG A 88 -8.76 6.97 -11.22
N PRO A 89 -9.55 7.88 -10.63
CA PRO A 89 -9.17 8.51 -9.35
C PRO A 89 -8.78 7.49 -8.28
N LEU A 90 -7.84 7.83 -7.38
CA LEU A 90 -7.26 6.91 -6.39
C LEU A 90 -8.33 6.17 -5.56
N GLN A 91 -9.34 6.91 -5.09
CA GLN A 91 -10.45 6.33 -4.31
C GLN A 91 -11.27 5.31 -5.10
N GLU A 92 -11.42 5.50 -6.42
CA GLU A 92 -12.10 4.53 -7.28
C GLU A 92 -11.26 3.29 -7.54
N GLN A 93 -9.95 3.43 -7.67
CA GLN A 93 -9.06 2.29 -7.78
C GLN A 93 -9.14 1.40 -6.54
N LEU A 94 -9.13 2.00 -5.34
CA LEU A 94 -9.25 1.27 -4.08
C LEU A 94 -10.63 0.62 -3.90
N SER A 95 -11.72 1.35 -4.21
CA SER A 95 -13.09 0.90 -3.95
C SER A 95 -13.70 0.04 -5.05
N LYS A 96 -13.57 0.46 -6.33
CA LYS A 96 -14.22 -0.21 -7.47
C LYS A 96 -13.34 -1.28 -8.11
N LEU A 97 -12.02 -1.02 -8.21
CA LEU A 97 -11.07 -1.95 -8.81
C LEU A 97 -10.44 -2.90 -7.79
N GLN A 98 -10.66 -2.66 -6.50
CA GLN A 98 -10.16 -3.47 -5.40
C GLN A 98 -8.63 -3.59 -5.36
N VAL A 99 -7.90 -2.60 -5.89
CA VAL A 99 -6.45 -2.56 -5.78
C VAL A 99 -6.01 -2.24 -4.35
N ARG A 100 -4.84 -2.74 -3.95
CA ARG A 100 -4.26 -2.50 -2.62
C ARG A 100 -2.79 -2.06 -2.69
N GLN A 101 -2.34 -1.64 -3.86
CA GLN A 101 -1.07 -0.95 -4.02
C GLN A 101 -1.25 0.22 -4.98
N LEU A 102 -0.73 1.36 -4.58
CA LEU A 102 -0.67 2.59 -5.36
C LEU A 102 0.81 2.99 -5.53
N GLU A 103 1.11 3.70 -6.62
CA GLU A 103 2.45 4.22 -6.90
C GLU A 103 2.34 5.69 -7.32
N LEU A 104 3.13 6.55 -6.68
CA LEU A 104 3.10 8.00 -6.84
C LEU A 104 4.50 8.52 -7.14
N ASP A 105 4.68 9.15 -8.31
CA ASP A 105 5.90 9.88 -8.66
C ASP A 105 5.88 11.26 -8.04
N VAL A 106 6.87 11.58 -7.25
CA VAL A 106 6.89 12.76 -6.40
C VAL A 106 8.05 13.68 -6.74
N TYR A 107 7.73 14.94 -6.99
CA TYR A 107 8.67 16.03 -7.17
C TYR A 107 8.61 16.99 -5.98
N ALA A 108 9.77 17.48 -5.54
CA ALA A 108 9.83 18.55 -4.55
C ALA A 108 9.63 19.92 -5.23
N ASP A 109 8.76 20.73 -4.66
CA ASP A 109 8.50 22.10 -5.09
C ASP A 109 8.32 23.02 -3.86
N PRO A 110 9.41 23.29 -3.13
CA PRO A 110 9.35 24.03 -1.87
C PRO A 110 8.86 25.48 -1.99
N GLU A 111 8.99 26.07 -3.17
CA GLU A 111 8.54 27.45 -3.43
C GLU A 111 7.15 27.51 -4.06
N GLY A 112 6.69 26.43 -4.69
CA GLY A 112 5.46 26.37 -5.47
C GLY A 112 5.63 26.90 -6.90
N GLY A 113 4.72 26.52 -7.79
CA GLY A 113 4.63 27.05 -9.15
C GLY A 113 5.58 26.42 -10.18
N LEU A 114 6.50 25.53 -9.77
CA LEU A 114 7.50 24.95 -10.67
C LEU A 114 6.86 24.17 -11.84
N PHE A 115 5.70 23.59 -11.64
CA PHE A 115 5.03 22.71 -12.59
C PHE A 115 3.72 23.29 -13.14
N SER A 116 3.34 24.52 -12.78
CA SER A 116 2.04 25.13 -13.13
C SER A 116 1.93 25.49 -14.61
N LYS A 117 3.03 25.66 -15.35
CA LYS A 117 3.06 26.11 -16.74
C LYS A 117 3.95 25.22 -17.61
N PRO A 118 3.52 23.99 -17.94
CA PRO A 118 4.33 23.06 -18.73
C PRO A 118 4.52 23.56 -20.17
N ILE A 119 5.73 23.42 -20.69
CA ILE A 119 6.09 23.87 -22.05
C ILE A 119 5.22 23.17 -23.13
N GLY A 120 4.80 21.92 -22.89
CA GLY A 120 3.96 21.17 -23.81
C GLY A 120 2.62 21.81 -24.05
N ALA A 121 1.98 22.41 -23.05
CA ALA A 121 0.73 23.13 -23.19
C ALA A 121 0.90 24.32 -24.15
N ALA A 122 1.91 25.14 -23.96
CA ALA A 122 2.22 26.27 -24.84
C ALA A 122 2.55 25.82 -26.28
N MET A 123 3.38 24.76 -26.45
CA MET A 123 3.71 24.20 -27.76
C MET A 123 2.49 23.59 -28.49
N ALA A 124 1.52 23.10 -27.75
CA ALA A 124 0.26 22.60 -28.29
C ALA A 124 -0.76 23.72 -28.59
N GLY A 125 -0.38 24.99 -28.41
CA GLY A 125 -1.22 26.14 -28.64
C GLY A 125 -2.28 26.36 -27.55
N ASP A 126 -2.05 25.87 -26.35
CA ASP A 126 -2.90 26.06 -25.18
C ASP A 126 -2.14 26.89 -24.14
N SER A 127 -2.28 28.22 -24.25
CA SER A 127 -1.53 29.17 -23.40
C SER A 127 -2.41 29.85 -22.34
N SER A 128 -3.71 29.51 -22.30
CA SER A 128 -4.63 30.06 -21.31
C SER A 128 -4.68 29.24 -20.03
N ASP A 129 -4.83 29.87 -18.90
CA ASP A 129 -5.01 29.20 -17.60
C ASP A 129 -6.35 28.41 -17.52
N ALA A 130 -7.22 28.54 -18.54
CA ALA A 130 -8.49 27.85 -18.67
C ALA A 130 -8.50 26.79 -19.80
N GLY A 131 -7.34 26.49 -20.41
CA GLY A 131 -7.24 25.51 -21.50
C GLY A 131 -7.34 24.06 -21.03
N GLU A 132 -7.70 23.17 -21.96
CA GLU A 132 -7.80 21.71 -21.72
C GLU A 132 -6.47 21.08 -21.28
N LEU A 133 -5.35 21.75 -21.55
CA LEU A 133 -4.01 21.28 -21.19
C LEU A 133 -3.47 21.96 -19.93
N ASN A 134 -4.29 22.75 -19.24
CA ASN A 134 -3.89 23.37 -17.98
C ASN A 134 -3.78 22.30 -16.88
N PRO A 135 -2.59 22.06 -16.29
CA PRO A 135 -2.42 21.12 -15.18
C PRO A 135 -2.87 21.70 -13.83
N ASN A 136 -3.21 22.97 -13.76
CA ASN A 136 -3.39 23.74 -12.54
C ASN A 136 -4.72 24.54 -12.51
N PRO A 137 -5.87 23.88 -12.79
CA PRO A 137 -7.14 24.57 -12.90
C PRO A 137 -7.63 25.19 -11.60
N ASP A 138 -7.19 24.67 -10.47
CA ASP A 138 -7.56 25.07 -9.10
C ASP A 138 -6.41 25.78 -8.34
N GLY A 139 -5.25 26.00 -8.97
CA GLY A 139 -4.09 26.64 -8.37
C GLY A 139 -3.29 25.76 -7.39
N ALA A 140 -3.55 24.46 -7.34
CA ALA A 140 -2.84 23.54 -6.42
C ALA A 140 -1.32 23.44 -6.69
N LEU A 141 -0.92 23.57 -7.96
CA LEU A 141 0.50 23.57 -8.34
C LEU A 141 1.24 24.87 -7.99
N ASP A 142 0.53 25.95 -7.66
CA ASP A 142 1.16 27.20 -7.25
C ASP A 142 1.57 27.21 -5.76
N GLN A 143 1.06 26.27 -4.97
CA GLN A 143 1.39 26.16 -3.55
C GLN A 143 2.70 25.41 -3.34
N PRO A 144 3.49 25.74 -2.30
CA PRO A 144 4.65 24.96 -1.89
C PRO A 144 4.29 23.50 -1.53
N GLY A 145 5.22 22.56 -1.74
CA GLY A 145 5.08 21.16 -1.30
C GLY A 145 5.47 20.13 -2.36
N PHE A 146 4.99 18.90 -2.19
CA PHE A 146 5.29 17.80 -3.10
C PHE A 146 4.22 17.70 -4.19
N LYS A 147 4.67 17.55 -5.46
CA LYS A 147 3.81 17.44 -6.63
C LYS A 147 3.84 16.05 -7.23
N ILE A 148 2.73 15.65 -7.83
CA ILE A 148 2.58 14.33 -8.47
C ILE A 148 2.32 14.50 -9.96
N LEU A 149 3.27 14.05 -10.76
CA LEU A 149 3.18 13.97 -12.22
C LEU A 149 4.27 13.01 -12.74
N HIS A 150 4.07 12.45 -13.96
CA HIS A 150 5.04 11.50 -14.51
C HIS A 150 6.28 12.20 -15.06
N ALA A 151 6.11 13.12 -16.00
CA ALA A 151 7.23 13.87 -16.57
C ALA A 151 6.86 15.33 -16.84
N PRO A 152 7.57 16.30 -16.24
CA PRO A 152 7.33 17.72 -16.50
C PRO A 152 7.49 18.02 -17.98
N GLY A 153 6.67 18.93 -18.47
CA GLY A 153 6.75 19.43 -19.83
C GLY A 153 5.74 18.80 -20.77
N PHE A 154 5.60 17.48 -20.88
CA PHE A 154 4.74 16.85 -21.89
C PHE A 154 3.84 15.73 -21.33
N ASP A 155 4.22 15.01 -20.28
CA ASP A 155 3.44 13.95 -19.67
C ASP A 155 3.14 14.31 -18.21
N TYR A 156 2.44 15.41 -18.05
CA TYR A 156 2.19 16.07 -16.76
C TYR A 156 0.74 15.94 -16.29
N LEU A 157 -0.16 15.39 -17.13
CA LEU A 157 -1.56 15.22 -16.74
C LEU A 157 -1.67 14.19 -15.61
N THR A 158 -2.42 14.55 -14.59
CA THR A 158 -2.51 13.76 -13.35
C THR A 158 -3.90 13.77 -12.76
N ARG A 159 -4.28 12.70 -12.05
CA ARG A 159 -5.53 12.62 -11.29
C ARG A 159 -5.49 13.39 -9.97
N VAL A 160 -4.29 13.68 -9.49
CA VAL A 160 -4.06 14.40 -8.24
C VAL A 160 -2.74 15.12 -8.32
N ALA A 161 -2.77 16.44 -8.21
CA ALA A 161 -1.63 17.30 -8.49
C ALA A 161 -0.62 17.37 -7.31
N THR A 162 -1.07 17.16 -6.06
CA THR A 162 -0.22 17.25 -4.87
C THR A 162 -0.23 15.97 -4.05
N LEU A 163 0.88 15.72 -3.36
CA LEU A 163 0.99 14.56 -2.46
C LEU A 163 0.04 14.69 -1.25
N SER A 164 -0.19 15.93 -0.80
CA SER A 164 -1.14 16.21 0.30
C SER A 164 -2.56 15.81 -0.09
N ASP A 165 -3.02 16.18 -1.29
CA ASP A 165 -4.36 15.82 -1.78
C ASP A 165 -4.48 14.31 -2.02
N ALA A 166 -3.40 13.66 -2.50
CA ALA A 166 -3.37 12.20 -2.63
C ALA A 166 -3.52 11.51 -1.27
N PHE A 167 -2.81 11.98 -0.27
CA PHE A 167 -2.91 11.45 1.09
C PHE A 167 -4.29 11.72 1.72
N GLU A 168 -4.88 12.88 1.46
CA GLU A 168 -6.24 13.17 1.89
C GLU A 168 -7.25 12.20 1.27
N GLN A 169 -7.19 11.97 -0.04
CA GLN A 169 -8.06 11.01 -0.73
C GLN A 169 -7.89 9.59 -0.18
N ILE A 170 -6.66 9.15 0.04
CA ILE A 170 -6.37 7.81 0.61
C ILE A 170 -6.88 7.71 2.04
N ARG A 171 -6.65 8.71 2.88
CA ARG A 171 -7.13 8.77 4.26
C ARG A 171 -8.65 8.73 4.34
N GLU A 172 -9.33 9.59 3.56
CA GLU A 172 -10.79 9.60 3.51
C GLU A 172 -11.39 8.24 3.10
N TRP A 173 -10.75 7.57 2.13
CA TRP A 173 -11.17 6.23 1.75
C TRP A 173 -10.93 5.23 2.89
N SER A 174 -9.77 5.27 3.53
CA SER A 174 -9.44 4.41 4.67
C SER A 174 -10.40 4.58 5.85
N ASP A 175 -10.72 5.83 6.20
CA ASP A 175 -11.63 6.16 7.30
C ASP A 175 -13.07 5.67 7.03
N ARG A 176 -13.51 5.67 5.76
CA ARG A 176 -14.81 5.14 5.34
C ARG A 176 -14.84 3.62 5.17
N SER A 177 -13.67 2.99 5.17
CA SER A 177 -13.49 1.54 4.97
C SER A 177 -12.81 0.89 6.18
N PRO A 178 -13.30 1.03 7.41
CA PRO A 178 -12.63 0.55 8.59
C PRO A 178 -12.38 -0.96 8.50
N GLY A 179 -11.16 -1.38 8.79
CA GLY A 179 -10.78 -2.80 8.69
C GLY A 179 -10.48 -3.27 7.27
N HIS A 180 -10.27 -2.36 6.30
CA HIS A 180 -9.78 -2.72 4.97
C HIS A 180 -8.47 -3.50 5.05
N LEU A 181 -8.17 -4.30 4.01
CA LEU A 181 -6.85 -4.93 3.88
C LEU A 181 -5.76 -3.87 3.69
N PRO A 182 -4.53 -4.12 4.12
CA PRO A 182 -3.46 -3.13 4.03
C PRO A 182 -3.27 -2.61 2.61
N VAL A 183 -3.00 -1.31 2.51
CA VAL A 183 -2.68 -0.65 1.25
C VAL A 183 -1.21 -0.26 1.24
N LEU A 184 -0.47 -0.71 0.24
CA LEU A 184 0.88 -0.24 -0.03
C LEU A 184 0.83 1.03 -0.88
N VAL A 185 1.49 2.10 -0.44
CA VAL A 185 1.73 3.33 -1.21
C VAL A 185 3.22 3.42 -1.49
N MET A 186 3.60 3.25 -2.75
CA MET A 186 4.97 3.42 -3.21
C MET A 186 5.20 4.87 -3.60
N ILE A 187 6.33 5.42 -3.20
CA ILE A 187 6.76 6.78 -3.49
C ILE A 187 8.02 6.71 -4.37
N GLU A 188 7.95 7.18 -5.60
CA GLU A 188 9.12 7.37 -6.45
C GLU A 188 9.56 8.84 -6.42
N LEU A 189 10.75 9.11 -5.93
CA LEU A 189 11.33 10.45 -5.85
C LEU A 189 11.98 10.80 -7.20
N LYS A 190 11.58 11.90 -7.79
CA LYS A 190 12.01 12.36 -9.11
C LYS A 190 12.91 13.59 -9.03
N GLU A 191 14.17 13.47 -9.48
CA GLU A 191 15.15 14.57 -9.55
C GLU A 191 15.66 14.82 -10.98
N SER A 192 15.21 14.05 -11.95
CA SER A 192 15.64 14.18 -13.34
C SER A 192 14.45 14.33 -14.27
N SER A 193 14.62 15.20 -15.25
CA SER A 193 13.69 15.32 -16.37
C SER A 193 14.47 15.61 -17.64
N PRO A 194 13.92 15.34 -18.83
CA PRO A 194 14.51 15.79 -20.07
C PRO A 194 14.78 17.29 -20.04
N ALA A 195 15.93 17.74 -20.55
CA ALA A 195 16.25 19.17 -20.62
C ALA A 195 15.18 19.99 -21.38
N SER A 196 14.48 19.34 -22.31
CA SER A 196 13.34 19.91 -23.06
C SER A 196 12.12 20.21 -22.20
N ALA A 197 12.05 19.71 -20.96
CA ALA A 197 10.93 19.97 -20.05
C ALA A 197 10.87 21.42 -19.54
N GLY A 198 11.99 22.16 -19.63
CA GLY A 198 12.04 23.59 -19.28
C GLY A 198 12.01 23.90 -17.80
N VAL A 199 12.19 22.88 -16.92
CA VAL A 199 12.18 23.03 -15.45
C VAL A 199 13.49 22.58 -14.84
N SER A 200 13.94 23.28 -13.79
CA SER A 200 15.08 22.88 -12.97
C SER A 200 14.56 22.18 -11.71
N LEU A 201 14.73 20.87 -11.65
CA LEU A 201 14.18 20.07 -10.56
C LEU A 201 14.96 20.26 -9.26
N VAL A 202 14.23 20.25 -8.14
CA VAL A 202 14.79 20.32 -6.80
C VAL A 202 15.26 18.92 -6.38
N LYS A 203 16.46 18.84 -5.78
CA LYS A 203 16.99 17.59 -5.24
C LYS A 203 16.40 17.28 -3.89
N PHE A 204 16.16 16.00 -3.63
CA PHE A 204 15.74 15.52 -2.31
C PHE A 204 16.96 15.46 -1.38
N ASP A 205 17.25 16.56 -0.73
CA ASP A 205 18.23 16.61 0.35
C ASP A 205 17.65 16.05 1.67
N ARG A 206 18.48 16.05 2.72
CA ARG A 206 18.07 15.55 4.05
C ARG A 206 16.80 16.24 4.55
N GLN A 207 16.70 17.56 4.42
CA GLN A 207 15.58 18.33 4.93
C GLN A 207 14.28 17.99 4.19
N ILE A 208 14.33 17.89 2.88
CA ILE A 208 13.17 17.54 2.05
C ILE A 208 12.72 16.10 2.32
N LEU A 209 13.65 15.15 2.51
CA LEU A 209 13.32 13.77 2.89
C LEU A 209 12.65 13.70 4.27
N GLN A 210 13.11 14.49 5.24
CA GLN A 210 12.46 14.59 6.55
C GLN A 210 11.08 15.25 6.47
N GLN A 211 10.90 16.23 5.58
CA GLN A 211 9.58 16.81 5.30
C GLN A 211 8.60 15.80 4.70
N LEU A 212 9.08 14.90 3.84
CA LEU A 212 8.26 13.80 3.29
C LEU A 212 7.77 12.88 4.41
N ASP A 213 8.65 12.42 5.28
CA ASP A 213 8.27 11.59 6.43
C ASP A 213 7.30 12.34 7.36
N ALA A 214 7.58 13.61 7.65
CA ALA A 214 6.71 14.46 8.46
C ALA A 214 5.30 14.60 7.84
N LEU A 215 5.20 14.74 6.51
CA LEU A 215 3.92 14.81 5.82
C LEU A 215 3.13 13.50 5.97
N ILE A 216 3.77 12.33 5.86
CA ILE A 216 3.12 11.03 6.08
C ILE A 216 2.55 10.96 7.51
N HIS A 217 3.36 11.30 8.50
CA HIS A 217 2.94 11.27 9.91
C HIS A 217 1.88 12.31 10.26
N ALA A 218 1.85 13.46 9.57
CA ALA A 218 0.80 14.46 9.72
C ALA A 218 -0.51 14.04 9.06
N SER A 219 -0.44 13.32 7.94
CA SER A 219 -1.61 12.90 7.17
C SER A 219 -2.32 11.70 7.77
N PHE A 220 -1.59 10.78 8.43
CA PHE A 220 -2.14 9.51 8.92
C PHE A 220 -1.84 9.32 10.41
N PRO A 221 -2.87 9.01 11.25
CA PRO A 221 -2.66 8.63 12.63
C PRO A 221 -1.72 7.43 12.74
N ARG A 222 -0.88 7.39 13.79
CA ARG A 222 0.12 6.31 14.00
C ARG A 222 -0.46 4.89 13.91
N GLN A 223 -1.67 4.70 14.42
CA GLN A 223 -2.36 3.42 14.40
C GLN A 223 -2.80 2.97 13.00
N GLN A 224 -2.91 3.88 12.03
CA GLN A 224 -3.17 3.57 10.62
C GLN A 224 -1.89 3.27 9.82
N LEU A 225 -0.71 3.38 10.43
CA LEU A 225 0.56 3.09 9.77
C LEU A 225 1.11 1.73 10.19
N LEU A 226 1.64 0.99 9.23
CA LEU A 226 2.51 -0.16 9.46
C LEU A 226 3.91 0.23 8.99
N LEU A 227 4.78 0.53 9.94
CA LEU A 227 6.14 1.00 9.71
C LEU A 227 7.15 -0.16 9.74
N PRO A 228 8.35 -0.01 9.14
CA PRO A 228 9.39 -1.03 9.23
C PRO A 228 9.70 -1.50 10.65
N VAL A 229 9.74 -0.57 11.61
CA VAL A 229 10.00 -0.88 13.03
C VAL A 229 8.94 -1.77 13.66
N ASP A 230 7.71 -1.77 13.17
CA ASP A 230 6.61 -2.60 13.69
C ASP A 230 6.78 -4.09 13.39
N LEU A 231 7.65 -4.44 12.43
CA LEU A 231 8.00 -5.83 12.15
C LEU A 231 8.93 -6.42 13.19
N LYS A 232 9.62 -5.59 13.99
CA LYS A 232 10.70 -5.99 14.87
C LYS A 232 10.21 -6.09 16.31
N PRO A 233 9.94 -7.31 16.83
CA PRO A 233 9.62 -7.48 18.24
C PRO A 233 10.84 -7.21 19.13
N GLU A 234 10.60 -7.04 20.41
CA GLU A 234 11.65 -6.86 21.41
C GLU A 234 12.63 -8.06 21.40
N GLY A 235 13.93 -7.76 21.50
CA GLY A 235 14.99 -8.77 21.49
C GLY A 235 15.43 -9.24 20.10
N VAL A 236 14.79 -8.81 19.02
CA VAL A 236 15.26 -9.07 17.64
C VAL A 236 16.12 -7.90 17.16
N GLU A 237 17.30 -8.20 16.61
CA GLU A 237 18.31 -7.19 16.30
C GLU A 237 17.92 -6.36 15.06
N THR A 238 17.49 -7.01 13.99
CA THR A 238 17.20 -6.33 12.71
C THR A 238 15.78 -6.63 12.20
N ILE A 239 15.26 -5.72 11.34
CA ILE A 239 13.99 -5.93 10.64
C ILE A 239 14.06 -7.21 9.79
N ARG A 240 15.19 -7.42 9.11
CA ARG A 240 15.46 -8.63 8.33
C ARG A 240 15.31 -9.91 9.17
N ASP A 241 15.90 -9.93 10.35
CA ASP A 241 15.86 -11.13 11.22
C ASP A 241 14.44 -11.40 11.70
N ALA A 242 13.66 -10.34 11.99
CA ALA A 242 12.25 -10.46 12.33
C ALA A 242 11.44 -11.10 11.19
N VAL A 243 11.63 -10.62 9.96
CA VAL A 243 10.95 -11.17 8.76
C VAL A 243 11.32 -12.63 8.53
N LEU A 244 12.60 -12.98 8.65
CA LEU A 244 13.05 -14.37 8.45
C LEU A 244 12.51 -15.33 9.52
N GLN A 245 12.38 -14.87 10.77
CA GLN A 245 11.95 -15.69 11.90
C GLN A 245 10.44 -15.83 12.00
N GLN A 246 9.70 -14.73 11.77
CA GLN A 246 8.28 -14.65 12.07
C GLN A 246 7.42 -14.26 10.85
N GLY A 247 8.04 -13.77 9.78
CA GLY A 247 7.33 -13.19 8.64
C GLY A 247 6.70 -11.84 8.97
N TRP A 248 5.71 -11.45 8.20
CA TRP A 248 4.97 -10.21 8.35
C TRP A 248 3.84 -10.33 9.39
N PRO A 249 3.31 -9.21 9.89
CA PRO A 249 2.17 -9.21 10.81
C PRO A 249 0.96 -10.00 10.29
N THR A 250 0.10 -10.41 11.19
CA THR A 250 -1.17 -11.04 10.84
C THR A 250 -2.15 -10.03 10.24
N LEU A 251 -3.18 -10.51 9.56
CA LEU A 251 -4.26 -9.66 9.05
C LEU A 251 -4.93 -8.87 10.18
N ALA A 252 -5.16 -9.51 11.33
CA ALA A 252 -5.74 -8.84 12.49
C ALA A 252 -4.91 -7.64 12.96
N GLN A 253 -3.59 -7.74 12.88
CA GLN A 253 -2.65 -6.65 13.23
C GLN A 253 -2.56 -5.57 12.15
N ALA A 254 -2.89 -5.90 10.91
CA ALA A 254 -2.60 -5.06 9.74
C ALA A 254 -3.84 -4.45 9.06
N ARG A 255 -5.07 -4.92 9.39
CA ARG A 255 -6.28 -4.30 8.85
C ARG A 255 -6.35 -2.81 9.20
N GLY A 256 -6.85 -2.02 8.24
CA GLY A 256 -6.97 -0.57 8.37
C GLY A 256 -5.64 0.17 8.32
N LYS A 257 -4.54 -0.49 7.94
CA LYS A 257 -3.21 0.14 7.90
C LYS A 257 -2.74 0.44 6.49
N LEU A 258 -1.90 1.47 6.40
CA LEU A 258 -1.16 1.89 5.23
C LEU A 258 0.31 1.54 5.42
N ILE A 259 0.94 1.08 4.35
CA ILE A 259 2.35 0.74 4.26
C ILE A 259 2.95 1.69 3.24
N PHE A 260 4.02 2.37 3.59
CA PHE A 260 4.74 3.24 2.66
C PHE A 260 6.07 2.63 2.27
N ALA A 261 6.42 2.65 0.97
CA ALA A 261 7.69 2.15 0.48
C ALA A 261 8.35 3.14 -0.50
N LEU A 262 9.66 3.25 -0.42
CA LEU A 262 10.45 3.99 -1.38
C LEU A 262 10.63 3.15 -2.66
N ASP A 263 10.15 3.65 -3.81
CA ASP A 263 10.31 2.94 -5.08
C ASP A 263 11.74 3.01 -5.62
N ASN A 264 12.47 4.08 -5.30
CA ASN A 264 13.85 4.25 -5.71
C ASN A 264 14.78 3.20 -5.07
N GLU A 265 15.83 2.83 -5.78
CA GLU A 265 16.83 1.84 -5.36
C GLU A 265 18.25 2.42 -5.37
N GLY A 266 19.22 1.63 -4.91
CA GLY A 266 20.63 2.02 -4.91
C GLY A 266 20.92 3.25 -4.05
N PRO A 267 21.70 4.24 -4.56
CA PRO A 267 22.11 5.41 -3.76
C PRO A 267 20.98 6.25 -3.16
N TRP A 268 19.77 6.13 -3.68
CA TRP A 268 18.58 6.77 -3.12
C TRP A 268 18.20 6.21 -1.76
N VAL A 269 18.32 4.90 -1.62
CA VAL A 269 18.05 4.20 -0.35
C VAL A 269 19.02 4.68 0.73
N ASP A 270 20.31 4.73 0.41
CA ASP A 270 21.31 5.21 1.38
C ASP A 270 21.03 6.66 1.78
N ARG A 271 20.72 7.54 0.80
CA ARG A 271 20.37 8.94 1.06
C ARG A 271 19.14 9.05 1.97
N TYR A 272 18.12 8.26 1.71
CA TYR A 272 16.90 8.25 2.52
C TYR A 272 17.17 7.74 3.95
N LEU A 273 17.89 6.63 4.09
CA LEU A 273 18.23 6.06 5.40
C LEU A 273 19.18 6.97 6.21
N ASP A 274 20.10 7.68 5.53
CA ASP A 274 21.00 8.65 6.16
C ASP A 274 20.29 9.94 6.58
N ALA A 275 19.12 10.22 6.01
CA ALA A 275 18.28 11.34 6.44
C ALA A 275 17.58 11.05 7.77
N GLN A 276 17.45 9.78 8.18
CA GLN A 276 16.84 9.40 9.45
C GLN A 276 17.75 9.75 10.63
N GLU A 277 17.20 10.40 11.64
CA GLU A 277 17.97 10.81 12.81
C GLU A 277 18.31 9.62 13.71
N GLY A 278 19.60 9.27 13.76
CA GLY A 278 20.20 8.38 14.74
C GLY A 278 19.92 6.90 14.59
N ASP A 279 18.82 6.47 13.96
CA ASP A 279 18.48 5.05 13.82
C ASP A 279 17.74 4.78 12.50
N ARG A 280 18.43 4.20 11.53
CA ARG A 280 17.88 3.84 10.22
C ARG A 280 16.65 2.91 10.32
N GLN A 281 16.52 2.13 11.39
CA GLN A 281 15.38 1.23 11.60
C GLN A 281 14.08 1.97 11.96
N LYS A 282 14.16 3.28 12.28
CA LYS A 282 13.00 4.15 12.50
C LYS A 282 12.48 4.81 11.22
N ALA A 283 13.01 4.44 10.07
CA ALA A 283 12.53 4.92 8.78
C ALA A 283 11.01 4.73 8.65
N THR A 284 10.36 5.70 8.01
CA THR A 284 8.91 5.64 7.73
C THR A 284 8.63 4.73 6.54
N LEU A 285 9.49 4.78 5.51
CA LEU A 285 9.33 3.99 4.29
C LEU A 285 10.07 2.66 4.38
N PHE A 286 9.44 1.59 3.91
CA PHE A 286 10.15 0.38 3.54
C PHE A 286 11.06 0.66 2.34
N VAL A 287 12.19 -0.02 2.27
CA VAL A 287 13.20 0.18 1.22
C VAL A 287 13.53 -1.13 0.52
N SER A 288 13.74 -1.08 -0.82
CA SER A 288 14.22 -2.21 -1.60
C SER A 288 15.74 -2.28 -1.51
N VAL A 289 16.23 -3.30 -0.82
CA VAL A 289 17.66 -3.53 -0.55
C VAL A 289 18.03 -4.98 -0.80
N GLU A 290 19.34 -5.29 -0.79
CA GLU A 290 19.80 -6.66 -0.86
C GLU A 290 19.25 -7.52 0.29
N PRO A 291 18.94 -8.80 0.07
CA PRO A 291 18.34 -9.69 1.08
C PRO A 291 19.17 -9.90 2.34
N THR A 292 20.41 -9.45 2.35
CA THR A 292 21.34 -9.50 3.50
C THR A 292 21.35 -8.23 4.33
N HIS A 293 20.76 -7.15 3.81
CA HIS A 293 20.75 -5.86 4.50
C HIS A 293 19.84 -5.88 5.74
N PRO A 294 20.20 -5.23 6.86
CA PRO A 294 19.41 -5.23 8.10
C PRO A 294 17.96 -4.72 7.95
N MET A 295 17.70 -3.84 6.98
CA MET A 295 16.38 -3.29 6.67
C MET A 295 15.56 -4.16 5.69
N ALA A 296 16.07 -5.31 5.24
CA ALA A 296 15.41 -6.14 4.24
C ALA A 296 14.08 -6.71 4.77
N ALA A 297 12.99 -6.28 4.17
CA ALA A 297 11.64 -6.77 4.42
C ALA A 297 10.80 -6.79 3.14
N TRP A 298 10.88 -5.71 2.36
CA TRP A 298 10.19 -5.50 1.10
C TRP A 298 11.21 -5.30 -0.02
N MET A 299 10.91 -5.81 -1.22
CA MET A 299 11.82 -5.76 -2.36
C MET A 299 11.06 -5.54 -3.66
N LYS A 300 11.62 -4.72 -4.52
CA LYS A 300 11.14 -4.50 -5.88
C LYS A 300 11.88 -5.42 -6.85
N ARG A 301 11.13 -6.23 -7.62
CA ARG A 301 11.61 -7.11 -8.68
C ARG A 301 10.65 -7.02 -9.86
N ASN A 302 10.91 -6.08 -10.76
CA ASN A 302 9.96 -5.68 -11.80
C ASN A 302 9.85 -6.64 -12.99
N ASP A 303 10.75 -7.59 -13.12
CA ASP A 303 10.71 -8.57 -14.20
C ASP A 303 10.31 -9.98 -13.71
N PRO A 304 9.01 -10.30 -13.66
CA PRO A 304 8.54 -11.60 -13.18
C PRO A 304 8.90 -12.78 -14.09
N VAL A 305 9.40 -12.51 -15.29
CA VAL A 305 9.88 -13.55 -16.23
C VAL A 305 11.36 -13.80 -16.00
N GLY A 306 12.20 -12.76 -16.11
CA GLY A 306 13.64 -12.89 -15.95
C GLY A 306 14.10 -13.11 -14.51
N GLN A 307 13.33 -12.63 -13.53
CA GLN A 307 13.63 -12.76 -12.10
C GLN A 307 12.72 -13.77 -11.37
N PHE A 308 12.08 -14.69 -12.12
CA PHE A 308 11.07 -15.60 -11.58
C PHE A 308 11.57 -16.41 -10.38
N GLU A 309 12.70 -17.07 -10.51
CA GLU A 309 13.34 -17.91 -9.48
C GLU A 309 13.80 -17.06 -8.27
N GLU A 310 14.34 -15.88 -8.53
CA GLU A 310 14.74 -14.95 -7.48
C GLU A 310 13.51 -14.51 -6.66
N ILE A 311 12.44 -14.10 -7.32
CA ILE A 311 11.18 -13.71 -6.64
C ILE A 311 10.68 -14.87 -5.77
N GLN A 312 10.62 -16.08 -6.31
CA GLN A 312 10.19 -17.25 -5.53
C GLN A 312 11.10 -17.51 -4.32
N SER A 313 12.42 -17.35 -4.48
CA SER A 313 13.38 -17.51 -3.38
C SER A 313 13.16 -16.49 -2.26
N LEU A 314 12.90 -15.23 -2.63
CA LEU A 314 12.61 -14.16 -1.68
C LEU A 314 11.29 -14.40 -0.94
N VAL A 315 10.24 -14.75 -1.68
CA VAL A 315 8.90 -15.02 -1.12
C VAL A 315 8.94 -16.17 -0.12
N ARG A 316 9.60 -17.31 -0.45
CA ARG A 316 9.74 -18.45 0.48
C ARG A 316 10.50 -18.11 1.77
N ARG A 317 11.25 -17.03 1.77
CA ARG A 317 11.97 -16.48 2.92
C ARG A 317 11.17 -15.40 3.66
N ASN A 318 9.87 -15.29 3.39
CA ASN A 318 8.93 -14.33 3.97
C ASN A 318 9.15 -12.85 3.59
N PHE A 319 10.07 -12.55 2.66
CA PHE A 319 10.15 -11.20 2.13
C PHE A 319 8.91 -10.89 1.28
N MET A 320 8.38 -9.67 1.37
CA MET A 320 7.36 -9.22 0.45
C MET A 320 8.00 -8.64 -0.80
N VAL A 321 7.48 -9.06 -1.96
CA VAL A 321 8.01 -8.66 -3.26
C VAL A 321 6.94 -7.93 -4.06
N ARG A 322 7.32 -6.80 -4.65
CA ARG A 322 6.54 -6.13 -5.70
C ARG A 322 7.11 -6.50 -7.06
N THR A 323 6.21 -6.82 -8.01
CA THR A 323 6.55 -7.06 -9.42
C THR A 323 5.56 -6.36 -10.36
N ARG A 324 5.82 -6.38 -11.67
CA ARG A 324 4.95 -5.78 -12.70
C ARG A 324 4.39 -6.83 -13.65
N ALA A 325 3.07 -6.87 -13.77
CA ALA A 325 2.37 -7.76 -14.69
C ALA A 325 2.45 -7.32 -16.16
N ASP A 326 2.70 -6.03 -16.38
CA ASP A 326 2.86 -5.42 -17.71
C ASP A 326 3.90 -4.28 -17.68
N ALA A 327 4.32 -3.84 -18.85
CA ALA A 327 5.23 -2.73 -19.02
C ALA A 327 5.04 -2.07 -20.40
N ASP A 328 5.11 -0.74 -20.43
CA ASP A 328 5.09 0.06 -21.65
C ASP A 328 3.88 -0.24 -22.55
N THR A 329 2.73 -0.58 -21.99
CA THR A 329 1.48 -0.97 -22.66
C THR A 329 1.58 -2.17 -23.62
N ARG A 330 2.73 -2.85 -23.70
CA ARG A 330 2.99 -3.91 -24.70
C ARG A 330 2.03 -5.09 -24.58
N GLN A 331 1.79 -5.56 -23.36
CA GLN A 331 0.92 -6.70 -23.08
C GLN A 331 -0.54 -6.38 -23.43
N ALA A 332 -1.02 -5.19 -23.06
CA ALA A 332 -2.38 -4.77 -23.40
C ALA A 332 -2.57 -4.65 -24.93
N ARG A 333 -1.60 -4.06 -25.64
CA ARG A 333 -1.65 -3.92 -27.11
C ARG A 333 -1.66 -5.24 -27.85
N SER A 334 -0.96 -6.24 -27.33
CA SER A 334 -0.85 -7.56 -27.97
C SER A 334 -1.87 -8.58 -27.45
N GLY A 335 -2.51 -8.32 -26.29
CA GLY A 335 -3.31 -9.31 -25.59
C GLY A 335 -2.48 -10.42 -24.93
N ASP A 336 -1.15 -10.25 -24.83
CA ASP A 336 -0.27 -11.26 -24.24
C ASP A 336 -0.34 -11.26 -22.71
N THR A 337 -0.77 -12.38 -22.14
CA THR A 337 -0.92 -12.56 -20.70
C THR A 337 0.27 -13.26 -20.03
N SER A 338 1.28 -13.68 -20.79
CA SER A 338 2.37 -14.52 -20.27
C SER A 338 3.15 -13.87 -19.13
N ARG A 339 3.42 -12.55 -19.20
CA ARG A 339 4.08 -11.81 -18.15
C ARG A 339 3.21 -11.67 -16.89
N ARG A 340 1.91 -11.41 -17.06
CA ARG A 340 0.92 -11.40 -15.97
C ARG A 340 0.88 -12.76 -15.26
N ASP A 341 0.78 -13.82 -16.02
CA ASP A 341 0.67 -15.18 -15.49
C ASP A 341 1.96 -15.57 -14.75
N SER A 342 3.13 -15.16 -15.25
CA SER A 342 4.41 -15.29 -14.55
C SER A 342 4.43 -14.48 -13.25
N ALA A 343 3.93 -13.23 -13.24
CA ALA A 343 3.83 -12.42 -12.03
C ALA A 343 2.97 -13.11 -10.97
N TRP A 344 1.85 -13.69 -11.39
CA TRP A 344 0.97 -14.46 -10.50
C TRP A 344 1.63 -15.71 -9.93
N ALA A 345 2.30 -16.48 -10.79
CA ALA A 345 2.95 -17.74 -10.40
C ALA A 345 4.22 -17.54 -9.59
N SER A 346 4.88 -16.38 -9.73
CA SER A 346 6.10 -16.05 -8.98
C SER A 346 5.91 -15.98 -7.47
N GLY A 347 4.67 -15.78 -7.02
CA GLY A 347 4.36 -15.60 -5.60
C GLY A 347 4.61 -14.18 -5.08
N ALA A 348 5.05 -13.23 -5.92
CA ALA A 348 5.13 -11.83 -5.51
C ALA A 348 3.81 -11.36 -4.90
N GLN A 349 3.86 -10.69 -3.77
CA GLN A 349 2.67 -10.29 -3.05
C GLN A 349 1.99 -9.07 -3.67
N TRP A 350 2.76 -8.12 -4.20
CA TRP A 350 2.26 -6.92 -4.83
C TRP A 350 2.49 -6.98 -6.34
N ILE A 351 1.41 -7.01 -7.12
CA ILE A 351 1.47 -7.18 -8.57
C ILE A 351 0.86 -5.95 -9.22
N SER A 352 1.72 -5.09 -9.71
CA SER A 352 1.37 -3.79 -10.29
C SER A 352 1.09 -3.90 -11.78
N THR A 353 0.16 -3.08 -12.27
CA THR A 353 -0.28 -3.04 -13.66
C THR A 353 -0.64 -1.62 -14.09
N ASP A 354 -0.53 -1.34 -15.39
CA ASP A 354 -1.13 -0.17 -16.04
C ASP A 354 -2.61 -0.42 -16.42
N PHE A 355 -3.07 -1.70 -16.37
CA PHE A 355 -4.39 -2.14 -16.82
C PHE A 355 -5.14 -2.97 -15.76
N PRO A 356 -5.58 -2.36 -14.65
CA PRO A 356 -6.42 -3.05 -13.66
C PRO A 356 -7.84 -3.33 -14.18
N GLU A 357 -8.19 -2.75 -15.31
CA GLU A 357 -9.40 -2.98 -16.10
C GLU A 357 -9.07 -2.94 -17.59
N PRO A 358 -9.90 -3.54 -18.47
CA PRO A 358 -9.66 -3.51 -19.89
C PRO A 358 -9.73 -2.08 -20.47
N ASP A 359 -8.84 -1.79 -21.42
CA ASP A 359 -8.91 -0.59 -22.24
C ASP A 359 -9.58 -0.92 -23.58
N PRO A 360 -10.69 -0.26 -23.95
CA PRO A 360 -11.45 -0.63 -25.17
C PRO A 360 -10.68 -0.40 -26.49
N ARG A 361 -9.53 0.26 -26.44
CA ARG A 361 -8.68 0.47 -27.62
C ARG A 361 -7.91 -0.78 -28.04
N TRP A 362 -7.76 -1.76 -27.15
CA TRP A 362 -6.91 -2.92 -27.37
C TRP A 362 -7.64 -4.25 -27.08
N PRO A 363 -7.01 -5.43 -27.36
CA PRO A 363 -7.55 -6.71 -26.96
C PRO A 363 -7.97 -6.73 -25.49
N ASP A 364 -8.89 -7.60 -25.12
CA ASP A 364 -9.38 -7.75 -23.76
C ASP A 364 -8.26 -8.24 -22.82
N TYR A 365 -7.45 -7.31 -22.36
CA TYR A 365 -6.36 -7.49 -21.41
C TYR A 365 -6.64 -6.75 -20.14
N SER A 366 -6.50 -7.42 -19.01
CA SER A 366 -6.51 -6.78 -17.70
C SER A 366 -5.80 -7.63 -16.65
N VAL A 367 -5.43 -7.01 -15.56
CA VAL A 367 -4.82 -7.64 -14.39
C VAL A 367 -5.74 -7.44 -13.20
N ALA A 368 -6.60 -8.41 -12.99
CA ALA A 368 -7.55 -8.43 -11.87
C ALA A 368 -7.79 -9.89 -11.47
N TRP A 369 -8.08 -10.11 -10.17
CA TRP A 369 -8.50 -11.43 -9.73
C TRP A 369 -9.91 -11.76 -10.27
N PRO A 370 -10.22 -13.07 -10.46
CA PRO A 370 -11.59 -13.49 -10.75
C PRO A 370 -12.56 -12.88 -9.75
N ASP A 371 -13.76 -12.52 -10.20
CA ASP A 371 -14.81 -11.89 -9.40
C ASP A 371 -14.38 -10.58 -8.69
N ARG A 372 -13.28 -9.96 -9.16
CA ARG A 372 -12.67 -8.76 -8.57
C ARG A 372 -12.47 -8.90 -7.05
N GLN A 373 -11.96 -10.03 -6.62
CA GLN A 373 -11.54 -10.22 -5.24
C GLN A 373 -10.41 -9.24 -4.91
N VAL A 374 -10.38 -8.76 -3.68
CA VAL A 374 -9.36 -7.78 -3.23
C VAL A 374 -7.98 -8.42 -3.06
N ALA A 375 -7.93 -9.72 -2.77
CA ALA A 375 -6.70 -10.48 -2.60
C ALA A 375 -6.94 -11.97 -2.91
N ARG A 376 -5.86 -12.72 -3.00
CA ARG A 376 -5.89 -14.19 -3.05
C ARG A 376 -4.77 -14.80 -2.23
N TRP A 377 -4.85 -16.11 -2.02
CA TRP A 377 -3.78 -16.87 -1.40
C TRP A 377 -2.50 -16.87 -2.26
N ASN A 378 -1.37 -16.71 -1.60
CA ASN A 378 -0.07 -16.82 -2.26
C ASN A 378 0.21 -18.29 -2.60
N PRO A 379 0.51 -18.63 -3.87
CA PRO A 379 0.74 -20.01 -4.29
C PRO A 379 1.95 -20.68 -3.62
N LEU A 380 2.88 -19.89 -3.06
CA LEU A 380 4.08 -20.40 -2.38
C LEU A 380 3.91 -20.58 -0.87
N HIS A 381 2.81 -20.10 -0.30
CA HIS A 381 2.46 -20.22 1.10
C HIS A 381 1.05 -20.81 1.27
N PRO A 382 0.78 -22.05 0.74
CA PRO A 382 -0.51 -22.66 0.91
C PRO A 382 -0.80 -22.93 2.37
N LEU A 383 -2.01 -22.65 2.83
CA LEU A 383 -2.51 -23.11 4.11
C LEU A 383 -3.13 -24.49 3.96
N ASP A 384 -2.91 -25.39 4.92
CA ASP A 384 -3.43 -26.75 4.90
C ASP A 384 -4.96 -26.81 4.87
N HIS A 385 -5.62 -25.80 5.44
CA HIS A 385 -7.08 -25.62 5.44
C HIS A 385 -7.44 -24.15 5.32
N PRO A 386 -7.46 -23.58 4.08
CA PRO A 386 -7.85 -22.20 3.89
C PRO A 386 -9.33 -22.04 4.21
N SER A 387 -9.64 -21.60 5.43
CA SER A 387 -10.98 -21.08 5.73
C SER A 387 -11.20 -19.86 4.84
N PRO A 388 -12.43 -19.62 4.35
CA PRO A 388 -12.69 -18.43 3.55
C PRO A 388 -12.35 -17.20 4.38
N ILE A 389 -11.35 -16.43 3.91
CA ILE A 389 -11.08 -15.12 4.49
C ILE A 389 -12.32 -14.26 4.21
N ARG A 390 -12.78 -13.56 5.23
CA ARG A 390 -13.75 -12.53 5.03
C ARG A 390 -13.04 -11.35 4.37
N TRP A 391 -12.98 -11.39 3.02
CA TRP A 391 -12.54 -10.23 2.25
C TRP A 391 -13.40 -9.03 2.62
N GLU A 392 -12.93 -7.84 2.30
CA GLU A 392 -13.68 -6.62 2.56
C GLU A 392 -15.06 -6.65 1.90
N PRO A 393 -16.11 -6.12 2.55
CA PRO A 393 -17.36 -5.86 1.86
C PRO A 393 -17.09 -4.85 0.72
N ARG A 394 -17.71 -5.08 -0.44
CA ARG A 394 -17.68 -4.06 -1.51
C ARG A 394 -18.39 -2.82 -0.97
N ILE A 395 -17.66 -1.73 -0.87
CA ILE A 395 -18.24 -0.44 -0.51
C ILE A 395 -18.72 0.18 -1.81
N GLU A 396 -20.03 0.37 -1.93
CA GLU A 396 -20.61 1.15 -3.02
C GLU A 396 -20.17 2.61 -2.80
N TRP A 397 -19.22 3.05 -3.59
CA TRP A 397 -18.80 4.45 -3.63
C TRP A 397 -19.89 5.28 -4.31
N SER A 398 -20.77 5.91 -3.56
CA SER A 398 -21.65 6.97 -4.04
C SER A 398 -20.85 8.29 -4.05
N GLY A 399 -19.98 8.43 -5.05
CA GLY A 399 -19.17 9.64 -5.21
C GLY A 399 -20.05 10.86 -5.42
N THR A 400 -20.12 11.72 -4.44
CA THR A 400 -20.65 13.09 -4.60
C THR A 400 -19.53 14.02 -5.09
N ASN A 401 -18.96 13.74 -6.27
CA ASN A 401 -18.29 14.77 -7.05
C ASN A 401 -19.27 15.28 -8.12
N LYS A 402 -19.90 16.39 -7.81
CA LYS A 402 -20.91 17.05 -8.62
C LYS A 402 -20.36 17.78 -9.86
N GLU A 403 -19.10 17.60 -10.25
CA GLU A 403 -18.48 18.42 -11.30
C GLU A 403 -17.72 17.70 -12.42
N ALA A 404 -17.61 16.37 -12.43
CA ALA A 404 -16.87 15.68 -13.50
C ALA A 404 -17.74 14.98 -14.57
N ALA A 405 -19.05 15.02 -14.48
CA ALA A 405 -19.96 14.28 -15.37
C ALA A 405 -20.49 15.08 -16.57
N GLU A 406 -20.22 16.37 -16.70
CA GLU A 406 -20.78 17.20 -17.76
C GLU A 406 -19.83 17.54 -18.94
N SER A 407 -18.56 17.09 -18.91
CA SER A 407 -17.60 17.45 -19.97
C SER A 407 -17.28 16.34 -20.99
N VAL A 408 -17.93 15.17 -20.94
CA VAL A 408 -17.68 14.07 -21.90
C VAL A 408 -18.90 13.77 -22.78
N GLY A 409 -19.76 14.71 -22.96
CA GLY A 409 -20.98 14.55 -23.76
C GLY A 409 -21.29 15.72 -24.68
N ARG A 410 -20.31 16.20 -25.47
CA ARG A 410 -20.60 17.00 -26.71
C ARG A 410 -19.43 16.88 -27.68
#